data_e6e5ff9a523ec2fa9bc9522b520ca354
#
_entry.id   e6e5ff9a523ec2fa9bc9522b520ca354
#
_cell.length_a   1.000
_cell.length_b   1.000
_cell.length_c   1.000
_cell.angle_alpha   90.00
_cell.angle_beta   90.00
_cell.angle_gamma   90.00
#
_symmetry.space_group_name_H-M   'P 1'
#
loop_
_entity.id
_entity.type
_entity.pdbx_description
1 polymer ?
#
loop_
_entity_poly.entity_id
_entity_poly.type
_entity_poly.pdbx_seq_one_letter_code
_entity_poly.pdbx_strand_id
1 'polypeptide(L)'
;MGNAMHQYALFGTAQFKYDQTITHISDQHRQIVICNNGSDVRYATLEEWEEAGALFDERAQIEGIVTSASPARDKLELFRSLFTGRKDVYAHGYRRKDGGIGYTPACANEWEPGICPKAAHQRVKCVECSNRVFPELSDAAIIAHFKGNDDRFRDVLGQYVLDRNCNTKVLVIDFDKADWKEATNAVRLVAIRRGINAAVERSRSGNGAHIWFFFLEPISAKAAREFGSCLITEAAAHNKTITFEAFDRMLPAQATIPDGGFGNLIALPFQGKAQREGNSVFVDEQFKPFPDQWLYLSQVQLIPRSTVQDLIEAPGNNPHGPATTTVANKGKRYAQRPRKRLPLTSRDFPSSLPVIQADMLYIPEKSLSPAAQMEIRGLATFANPAFYRAQSMHQSVFGKPRLIDLSELRDGHVAIPRGCKTQLERLVQ
;
A
#
# COMPACT_ATOMS: atom_id res chain seq x y z
N MET A 1 -19.17 -41.50 -2.51
CA MET A 1 -18.22 -40.38 -2.36
C MET A 1 -18.56 -39.43 -3.49
N GLY A 2 -19.27 -38.34 -3.23
CA GLY A 2 -19.61 -37.37 -4.26
C GLY A 2 -18.34 -36.65 -4.67
N ASN A 3 -17.96 -36.72 -5.96
CA ASN A 3 -16.93 -35.87 -6.51
C ASN A 3 -17.32 -34.41 -6.27
N ALA A 4 -16.43 -33.64 -5.68
CA ALA A 4 -16.65 -32.21 -5.57
C ALA A 4 -16.69 -31.64 -7.00
N MET A 5 -17.79 -30.97 -7.35
CA MET A 5 -17.97 -30.36 -8.67
C MET A 5 -16.89 -29.32 -8.90
N HIS A 6 -16.31 -29.26 -10.11
CA HIS A 6 -15.35 -28.26 -10.47
C HIS A 6 -15.91 -26.83 -10.31
N GLN A 7 -15.13 -25.95 -9.72
CA GLN A 7 -15.54 -24.56 -9.51
C GLN A 7 -15.37 -23.69 -10.76
N TYR A 8 -14.45 -24.09 -11.64
CA TYR A 8 -14.14 -23.43 -12.89
C TYR A 8 -14.01 -24.43 -14.03
N ALA A 9 -14.26 -23.98 -15.25
CA ALA A 9 -14.13 -24.75 -16.46
C ALA A 9 -13.63 -23.90 -17.63
N LEU A 10 -12.95 -24.54 -18.61
CA LEU A 10 -12.49 -23.89 -19.85
C LEU A 10 -13.38 -24.30 -21.02
N PHE A 11 -14.00 -23.32 -21.68
CA PHE A 11 -14.71 -23.51 -22.94
C PHE A 11 -13.95 -22.74 -24.03
N GLY A 12 -13.14 -23.46 -24.80
CA GLY A 12 -12.17 -22.86 -25.71
C GLY A 12 -11.04 -22.14 -24.94
N THR A 13 -10.89 -20.83 -25.14
CA THR A 13 -9.95 -19.99 -24.41
C THR A 13 -10.57 -19.25 -23.21
N ALA A 14 -11.90 -19.30 -23.07
CA ALA A 14 -12.63 -18.56 -22.06
C ALA A 14 -12.84 -19.41 -20.80
N GLN A 15 -12.50 -18.85 -19.65
CA GLN A 15 -12.74 -19.45 -18.35
C GLN A 15 -14.14 -19.03 -17.86
N PHE A 16 -14.91 -20.02 -17.38
CA PHE A 16 -16.21 -19.83 -16.75
C PHE A 16 -16.20 -20.32 -15.33
N LYS A 17 -16.97 -19.66 -14.48
CA LYS A 17 -17.19 -20.03 -13.09
C LYS A 17 -18.54 -20.71 -12.94
N TYR A 18 -18.58 -21.78 -12.14
CA TYR A 18 -19.85 -22.40 -11.71
C TYR A 18 -20.73 -21.40 -10.96
N ASP A 19 -22.01 -21.35 -11.34
CA ASP A 19 -23.02 -20.55 -10.65
C ASP A 19 -24.03 -21.49 -9.94
N GLN A 20 -24.75 -22.29 -10.71
CA GLN A 20 -25.72 -23.26 -10.17
C GLN A 20 -25.98 -24.43 -11.12
N THR A 21 -26.57 -25.49 -10.61
CA THR A 21 -27.08 -26.62 -11.40
C THR A 21 -28.60 -26.62 -11.34
N ILE A 22 -29.26 -26.76 -12.49
CA ILE A 22 -30.70 -26.92 -12.62
C ILE A 22 -31.02 -28.28 -13.26
N THR A 23 -32.15 -28.83 -12.94
CA THR A 23 -32.65 -30.07 -13.58
C THR A 23 -33.67 -29.69 -14.63
N HIS A 24 -33.41 -30.07 -15.88
CA HIS A 24 -34.34 -29.81 -17.00
C HIS A 24 -35.46 -30.86 -16.99
N ILE A 25 -36.70 -30.45 -16.70
CA ILE A 25 -37.83 -31.35 -16.46
C ILE A 25 -38.30 -32.08 -17.74
N SER A 26 -38.12 -31.44 -18.91
CA SER A 26 -38.62 -31.96 -20.20
C SER A 26 -37.67 -32.91 -20.94
N ASP A 27 -36.38 -32.96 -20.54
CA ASP A 27 -35.36 -33.76 -21.20
C ASP A 27 -34.71 -34.77 -20.25
N GLN A 28 -35.44 -35.83 -19.91
CA GLN A 28 -34.98 -36.98 -19.10
C GLN A 28 -34.26 -36.58 -17.79
N HIS A 29 -34.63 -35.46 -17.18
CA HIS A 29 -34.01 -34.92 -15.95
C HIS A 29 -32.52 -34.61 -16.12
N ARG A 30 -32.08 -34.20 -17.31
CA ARG A 30 -30.70 -33.73 -17.52
C ARG A 30 -30.35 -32.60 -16.57
N GLN A 31 -29.20 -32.72 -15.98
CA GLN A 31 -28.60 -31.63 -15.18
C GLN A 31 -27.89 -30.65 -16.10
N ILE A 32 -28.27 -29.38 -15.99
CA ILE A 32 -27.63 -28.25 -16.70
C ILE A 32 -26.90 -27.39 -15.70
N VAL A 33 -25.61 -27.16 -15.94
CA VAL A 33 -24.80 -26.24 -15.19
C VAL A 33 -24.91 -24.86 -15.81
N ILE A 34 -25.27 -23.88 -15.00
CA ILE A 34 -25.22 -22.47 -15.37
C ILE A 34 -23.86 -21.93 -14.87
N CYS A 35 -23.12 -21.31 -15.77
CA CYS A 35 -21.83 -20.73 -15.47
C CYS A 35 -21.66 -19.37 -16.15
N ASN A 36 -20.81 -18.51 -15.60
CA ASN A 36 -20.55 -17.16 -16.11
C ASN A 36 -19.07 -16.80 -16.06
N ASN A 37 -18.65 -15.85 -16.90
CA ASN A 37 -17.31 -15.29 -16.91
C ASN A 37 -17.29 -13.77 -16.63
N GLY A 38 -18.40 -13.23 -16.11
CA GLY A 38 -18.56 -11.79 -15.86
C GLY A 38 -19.14 -11.02 -17.05
N SER A 39 -18.93 -11.48 -18.29
CA SER A 39 -19.48 -10.87 -19.52
C SER A 39 -20.59 -11.71 -20.11
N ASP A 40 -20.44 -13.03 -20.07
CA ASP A 40 -21.34 -14.00 -20.68
C ASP A 40 -21.84 -15.04 -19.67
N VAL A 41 -23.07 -15.51 -19.88
CA VAL A 41 -23.65 -16.66 -19.18
C VAL A 41 -23.71 -17.81 -20.16
N ARG A 42 -23.23 -19.00 -19.74
CA ARG A 42 -23.26 -20.23 -20.52
C ARG A 42 -24.05 -21.31 -19.79
N TYR A 43 -24.73 -22.13 -20.58
CA TYR A 43 -25.42 -23.32 -20.16
C TYR A 43 -24.65 -24.51 -20.72
N ALA A 44 -24.22 -25.43 -19.85
CA ALA A 44 -23.50 -26.64 -20.22
C ALA A 44 -24.17 -27.87 -19.56
N THR A 45 -24.09 -29.02 -20.20
CA THR A 45 -24.47 -30.26 -19.52
C THR A 45 -23.46 -30.53 -18.39
N LEU A 46 -23.83 -31.37 -17.43
CA LEU A 46 -22.93 -31.76 -16.35
C LEU A 46 -21.65 -32.43 -16.91
N GLU A 47 -21.79 -33.26 -17.96
CA GLU A 47 -20.66 -33.90 -18.63
C GLU A 47 -19.71 -32.90 -19.29
N GLU A 48 -20.25 -31.95 -20.07
CA GLU A 48 -19.46 -30.85 -20.67
C GLU A 48 -18.76 -29.99 -19.61
N TRP A 49 -19.41 -29.77 -18.45
CA TRP A 49 -18.82 -29.03 -17.34
C TRP A 49 -17.66 -29.78 -16.68
N GLU A 50 -17.82 -31.08 -16.44
CA GLU A 50 -16.77 -31.92 -15.84
C GLU A 50 -15.55 -32.07 -16.78
N GLU A 51 -15.76 -32.25 -18.09
CA GLU A 51 -14.69 -32.27 -19.07
C GLU A 51 -13.94 -30.92 -19.15
N ALA A 52 -14.68 -29.83 -19.23
CA ALA A 52 -14.11 -28.48 -19.29
C ALA A 52 -13.42 -28.10 -17.97
N GLY A 53 -13.89 -28.62 -16.83
CA GLY A 53 -13.26 -28.45 -15.53
C GLY A 53 -11.94 -29.22 -15.42
N ALA A 54 -11.89 -30.43 -15.93
CA ALA A 54 -10.65 -31.23 -15.99
C ALA A 54 -9.58 -30.54 -16.86
N LEU A 55 -9.98 -29.99 -18.00
CA LEU A 55 -9.07 -29.17 -18.85
C LEU A 55 -8.57 -27.92 -18.15
N PHE A 56 -9.44 -27.26 -17.35
CA PHE A 56 -9.02 -26.10 -16.54
C PHE A 56 -7.98 -26.51 -15.50
N ASP A 57 -8.20 -27.60 -14.78
CA ASP A 57 -7.29 -28.07 -13.74
C ASP A 57 -5.94 -28.50 -14.30
N GLU A 58 -5.93 -29.18 -15.47
CA GLU A 58 -4.69 -29.55 -16.17
C GLU A 58 -3.92 -28.30 -16.58
N ARG A 59 -4.57 -27.33 -17.20
CA ARG A 59 -3.95 -26.06 -17.60
C ARG A 59 -3.44 -25.29 -16.39
N ALA A 60 -4.21 -25.23 -15.30
CA ALA A 60 -3.84 -24.56 -14.05
C ALA A 60 -2.55 -25.17 -13.46
N GLN A 61 -2.38 -26.49 -13.52
CA GLN A 61 -1.15 -27.14 -13.08
C GLN A 61 0.05 -26.79 -13.95
N ILE A 62 -0.14 -26.74 -15.28
CA ILE A 62 0.92 -26.37 -16.24
C ILE A 62 1.32 -24.88 -16.08
N GLU A 63 0.37 -23.99 -15.89
CA GLU A 63 0.58 -22.55 -15.76
C GLU A 63 0.93 -22.13 -14.32
N GLY A 64 0.96 -23.03 -13.35
CA GLY A 64 1.21 -22.73 -11.95
C GLY A 64 0.08 -21.92 -11.28
N ILE A 65 -1.14 -22.05 -11.80
CA ILE A 65 -2.32 -21.35 -11.25
C ILE A 65 -2.71 -21.98 -9.91
N VAL A 66 -2.89 -21.13 -8.90
CA VAL A 66 -3.30 -21.52 -7.55
C VAL A 66 -4.75 -21.13 -7.32
N THR A 67 -5.58 -22.04 -6.85
CA THR A 67 -7.00 -21.82 -6.56
C THR A 67 -7.33 -22.13 -5.08
N SER A 68 -8.56 -21.90 -4.67
CA SER A 68 -9.04 -22.29 -3.35
C SER A 68 -8.96 -23.82 -3.11
N ALA A 69 -8.98 -24.62 -4.17
CA ALA A 69 -8.83 -26.08 -4.13
C ALA A 69 -7.37 -26.55 -4.07
N SER A 70 -6.40 -25.70 -4.44
CA SER A 70 -4.98 -26.05 -4.46
C SER A 70 -4.44 -26.42 -3.08
N PRO A 71 -3.35 -27.22 -3.01
CA PRO A 71 -2.71 -27.57 -1.75
C PRO A 71 -2.28 -26.36 -0.92
N ALA A 72 -2.24 -26.53 0.39
CA ALA A 72 -1.81 -25.46 1.30
C ALA A 72 -0.39 -24.94 1.00
N ARG A 73 0.50 -25.84 0.56
CA ARG A 73 1.86 -25.51 0.18
C ARG A 73 1.88 -24.47 -0.95
N ASP A 74 1.14 -24.70 -2.02
CA ASP A 74 1.14 -23.84 -3.20
C ASP A 74 0.58 -22.45 -2.87
N LYS A 75 -0.45 -22.42 -2.01
CA LYS A 75 -1.01 -21.15 -1.47
C LYS A 75 0.00 -20.39 -0.64
N LEU A 76 0.80 -21.06 0.19
CA LEU A 76 1.84 -20.44 1.00
C LEU A 76 2.98 -19.91 0.11
N GLU A 77 3.39 -20.66 -0.91
CA GLU A 77 4.41 -20.25 -1.87
C GLU A 77 3.95 -19.00 -2.65
N LEU A 78 2.73 -19.00 -3.19
CA LEU A 78 2.14 -17.84 -3.85
C LEU A 78 2.07 -16.64 -2.91
N PHE A 79 1.57 -16.81 -1.69
CA PHE A 79 1.45 -15.73 -0.72
C PHE A 79 2.82 -15.11 -0.40
N ARG A 80 3.83 -15.94 -0.16
CA ARG A 80 5.21 -15.48 0.11
C ARG A 80 5.85 -14.77 -1.08
N SER A 81 5.55 -15.20 -2.30
CA SER A 81 6.11 -14.60 -3.51
C SER A 81 5.60 -13.17 -3.74
N LEU A 82 4.33 -12.92 -3.42
CA LEU A 82 3.68 -11.62 -3.58
C LEU A 82 3.93 -10.70 -2.38
N PHE A 83 3.61 -11.16 -1.16
CA PHE A 83 3.69 -10.35 0.05
C PHE A 83 5.08 -10.42 0.69
N THR A 84 6.08 -10.13 -0.12
CA THR A 84 7.47 -10.14 0.31
C THR A 84 7.91 -8.79 0.84
N GLY A 85 8.82 -8.80 1.79
CA GLY A 85 9.44 -7.63 2.37
C GLY A 85 10.72 -8.01 3.09
N ARG A 86 10.95 -7.43 4.24
CA ARG A 86 12.11 -7.74 5.07
C ARG A 86 12.06 -9.20 5.54
N LYS A 87 13.14 -9.95 5.33
CA LYS A 87 13.18 -11.39 5.66
C LYS A 87 13.60 -11.66 7.10
N ASP A 88 14.39 -10.76 7.67
CA ASP A 88 15.02 -10.93 8.99
C ASP A 88 14.16 -10.48 10.17
N VAL A 89 12.99 -9.91 9.91
CA VAL A 89 12.03 -9.49 10.92
C VAL A 89 10.64 -9.30 10.33
N TYR A 90 9.64 -9.73 11.03
CA TYR A 90 8.23 -9.41 10.77
C TYR A 90 7.59 -8.87 12.04
N ALA A 91 6.37 -8.35 11.95
CA ALA A 91 5.62 -7.88 13.10
C ALA A 91 4.40 -8.76 13.34
N HIS A 92 3.97 -8.86 14.59
CA HIS A 92 2.67 -9.39 14.95
C HIS A 92 1.83 -8.32 15.66
N GLY A 93 0.52 -8.50 15.62
CA GLY A 93 -0.41 -7.62 16.31
C GLY A 93 -0.43 -7.82 17.81
N TYR A 94 -0.98 -6.84 18.51
CA TYR A 94 -1.38 -6.95 19.92
C TYR A 94 -2.58 -6.04 20.18
N ARG A 95 -3.42 -6.41 21.15
CA ARG A 95 -4.56 -5.57 21.55
C ARG A 95 -4.08 -4.33 22.31
N ARG A 96 -4.41 -3.16 21.81
CA ARG A 96 -4.19 -1.88 22.49
C ARG A 96 -5.24 -1.65 23.58
N LYS A 97 -4.98 -0.73 24.51
CA LYS A 97 -5.92 -0.36 25.58
C LYS A 97 -7.23 0.26 25.06
N ASP A 98 -7.17 0.91 23.91
CA ASP A 98 -8.33 1.50 23.22
C ASP A 98 -9.13 0.47 22.38
N GLY A 99 -8.77 -0.81 22.46
CA GLY A 99 -9.39 -1.89 21.71
C GLY A 99 -8.83 -2.08 20.30
N GLY A 100 -8.04 -1.12 19.78
CA GLY A 100 -7.39 -1.21 18.48
C GLY A 100 -6.23 -2.22 18.46
N ILE A 101 -5.67 -2.41 17.26
CA ILE A 101 -4.49 -3.27 17.07
C ILE A 101 -3.25 -2.39 16.98
N GLY A 102 -2.24 -2.69 17.79
CA GLY A 102 -0.88 -2.24 17.62
C GLY A 102 -0.03 -3.33 17.00
N TYR A 103 1.17 -2.97 16.55
CA TYR A 103 2.13 -3.91 16.00
C TYR A 103 3.46 -3.83 16.76
N THR A 104 4.09 -4.98 16.96
CA THR A 104 5.42 -5.08 17.56
C THR A 104 6.26 -6.07 16.74
N PRO A 105 7.58 -5.88 16.61
CA PRO A 105 8.43 -6.88 15.99
C PRO A 105 8.29 -8.23 16.70
N ALA A 106 8.14 -9.30 15.94
CA ALA A 106 8.15 -10.65 16.50
C ALA A 106 9.55 -10.95 17.07
N CYS A 107 9.59 -11.47 18.28
CA CYS A 107 10.84 -11.80 18.96
C CYS A 107 10.67 -13.12 19.73
N ALA A 108 11.61 -14.05 19.55
CA ALA A 108 11.58 -15.33 20.24
C ALA A 108 11.68 -15.18 21.77
N ASN A 109 12.34 -14.11 22.23
CA ASN A 109 12.49 -13.80 23.65
C ASN A 109 11.38 -12.85 24.17
N GLU A 110 10.31 -12.61 23.43
CA GLU A 110 9.29 -11.65 23.85
C GLU A 110 8.56 -12.11 25.12
N TRP A 111 8.56 -11.26 26.14
CA TRP A 111 8.00 -11.50 27.47
C TRP A 111 8.70 -12.61 28.27
N GLU A 112 9.88 -13.09 27.84
CA GLU A 112 10.63 -14.09 28.60
C GLU A 112 11.19 -13.47 29.89
N PRO A 113 10.84 -14.01 31.07
CA PRO A 113 11.32 -13.50 32.36
C PRO A 113 12.83 -13.52 32.43
N GLY A 114 13.43 -12.45 32.94
CA GLY A 114 14.89 -12.31 33.09
C GLY A 114 15.65 -12.02 31.79
N ILE A 115 15.01 -12.15 30.63
CA ILE A 115 15.62 -11.91 29.32
C ILE A 115 14.98 -10.67 28.65
N CYS A 116 13.66 -10.61 28.56
CA CYS A 116 12.96 -9.50 27.91
C CYS A 116 12.67 -8.38 28.94
N PRO A 117 13.16 -7.16 28.74
CA PRO A 117 12.90 -6.05 29.68
C PRO A 117 11.41 -5.72 29.83
N LYS A 118 10.57 -6.02 28.80
CA LYS A 118 9.11 -5.84 28.88
C LYS A 118 8.49 -6.72 29.98
N ALA A 119 9.04 -7.90 30.24
CA ALA A 119 8.56 -8.80 31.31
C ALA A 119 8.72 -8.18 32.71
N ALA A 120 9.71 -7.32 32.87
CA ALA A 120 9.94 -6.51 34.09
C ALA A 120 9.28 -5.12 33.99
N HIS A 121 8.29 -4.92 33.10
CA HIS A 121 7.60 -3.64 32.87
C HIS A 121 8.51 -2.47 32.46
N GLN A 122 9.72 -2.76 31.96
CA GLN A 122 10.64 -1.73 31.49
C GLN A 122 10.30 -1.34 30.05
N ARG A 123 10.39 -0.04 29.75
CA ARG A 123 10.26 0.46 28.39
C ARG A 123 11.53 0.18 27.61
N VAL A 124 11.41 -0.56 26.51
CA VAL A 124 12.52 -0.88 25.61
C VAL A 124 12.06 -0.74 24.17
N LYS A 125 12.92 -0.19 23.33
CA LYS A 125 12.74 -0.28 21.88
C LYS A 125 13.35 -1.61 21.42
N CYS A 126 12.51 -2.46 20.82
CA CYS A 126 12.95 -3.80 20.38
C CYS A 126 14.13 -3.74 19.41
N VAL A 127 14.24 -2.66 18.60
CA VAL A 127 15.36 -2.44 17.67
C VAL A 127 16.70 -2.21 18.40
N GLU A 128 16.68 -1.68 19.61
CA GLU A 128 17.88 -1.37 20.43
C GLU A 128 18.15 -2.45 21.50
N CYS A 129 17.26 -3.45 21.63
CA CYS A 129 17.37 -4.49 22.65
C CYS A 129 18.52 -5.45 22.34
N SER A 130 19.44 -5.64 23.29
CA SER A 130 20.56 -6.59 23.14
C SER A 130 20.12 -8.06 23.13
N ASN A 131 18.99 -8.36 23.74
CA ASN A 131 18.44 -9.72 23.87
C ASN A 131 17.43 -10.06 22.77
N ARG A 132 17.32 -9.21 21.73
CA ARG A 132 16.38 -9.47 20.62
C ARG A 132 16.81 -10.66 19.79
N VAL A 133 15.86 -11.54 19.50
CA VAL A 133 16.00 -12.64 18.54
C VAL A 133 14.80 -12.59 17.64
N PHE A 134 14.96 -12.03 16.44
CA PHE A 134 13.88 -11.92 15.47
C PHE A 134 13.82 -13.21 14.65
N PRO A 135 12.70 -13.94 14.69
CA PRO A 135 12.51 -15.11 13.85
C PRO A 135 12.14 -14.69 12.43
N GLU A 136 12.47 -15.54 11.46
CA GLU A 136 11.90 -15.45 10.12
C GLU A 136 10.41 -15.76 10.14
N LEU A 137 9.66 -15.20 9.17
CA LEU A 137 8.24 -15.47 9.03
C LEU A 137 8.02 -16.94 8.63
N SER A 138 7.53 -17.76 9.55
CA SER A 138 7.30 -19.19 9.34
C SER A 138 5.96 -19.48 8.65
N ASP A 139 5.83 -20.65 8.03
CA ASP A 139 4.56 -21.13 7.48
C ASP A 139 3.50 -21.28 8.58
N ALA A 140 3.91 -21.73 9.77
CA ALA A 140 3.00 -21.84 10.92
C ALA A 140 2.40 -20.48 11.31
N ALA A 141 3.19 -19.39 11.27
CA ALA A 141 2.70 -18.04 11.54
C ALA A 141 1.71 -17.58 10.46
N ILE A 142 2.00 -17.83 9.17
CA ILE A 142 1.09 -17.50 8.07
C ILE A 142 -0.22 -18.29 8.18
N ILE A 143 -0.13 -19.59 8.48
CA ILE A 143 -1.33 -20.42 8.68
C ILE A 143 -2.16 -19.94 9.88
N ALA A 144 -1.52 -19.53 10.98
CA ALA A 144 -2.21 -18.93 12.12
C ALA A 144 -2.93 -17.63 11.72
N HIS A 145 -2.29 -16.80 10.91
CA HIS A 145 -2.89 -15.58 10.36
C HIS A 145 -4.13 -15.87 9.50
N PHE A 146 -4.06 -16.86 8.63
CA PHE A 146 -5.21 -17.31 7.82
C PHE A 146 -6.34 -17.90 8.67
N LYS A 147 -6.03 -18.52 9.81
CA LYS A 147 -7.04 -19.02 10.75
C LYS A 147 -7.73 -17.91 11.53
N GLY A 148 -7.00 -16.90 11.96
CA GLY A 148 -7.53 -15.74 12.67
C GLY A 148 -8.26 -16.09 13.96
N ASN A 149 -7.64 -16.90 14.82
CA ASN A 149 -8.29 -17.45 16.03
C ASN A 149 -7.78 -16.85 17.34
N ASP A 150 -6.79 -15.94 17.29
CA ASP A 150 -6.21 -15.33 18.50
C ASP A 150 -6.90 -14.01 18.83
N ASP A 151 -7.67 -13.99 19.92
CA ASP A 151 -8.35 -12.78 20.41
C ASP A 151 -7.40 -11.69 20.90
N ARG A 152 -6.12 -12.02 21.11
CA ARG A 152 -5.07 -11.05 21.46
C ARG A 152 -4.40 -10.45 20.21
N PHE A 153 -4.83 -10.88 19.02
CA PHE A 153 -4.32 -10.46 17.70
C PHE A 153 -2.86 -10.83 17.42
N ARG A 154 -2.27 -11.78 18.13
CA ARG A 154 -0.89 -12.22 17.90
C ARG A 154 -0.71 -12.96 16.58
N ASP A 155 -1.79 -13.48 16.04
CA ASP A 155 -1.89 -14.09 14.72
C ASP A 155 -2.06 -13.05 13.58
N VAL A 156 -2.26 -11.77 13.89
CA VAL A 156 -2.29 -10.71 12.88
C VAL A 156 -0.87 -10.35 12.49
N LEU A 157 -0.48 -10.68 11.26
CA LEU A 157 0.86 -10.43 10.76
C LEU A 157 1.00 -9.05 10.11
N GLY A 158 2.15 -8.46 10.30
CA GLY A 158 2.59 -7.25 9.59
C GLY A 158 3.96 -7.46 8.96
N GLN A 159 4.09 -7.01 7.70
CA GLN A 159 5.34 -7.12 6.94
C GLN A 159 5.99 -5.74 6.82
N TYR A 160 7.29 -5.66 7.12
CA TYR A 160 8.09 -4.49 6.81
C TYR A 160 8.45 -4.52 5.32
N VAL A 161 7.96 -3.54 4.56
CA VAL A 161 8.00 -3.57 3.09
C VAL A 161 9.38 -3.29 2.49
N LEU A 162 10.31 -2.70 3.24
CA LEU A 162 11.67 -2.40 2.78
C LEU A 162 12.66 -3.47 3.23
N ASP A 163 13.54 -3.89 2.33
CA ASP A 163 14.74 -4.66 2.70
C ASP A 163 15.81 -3.75 3.34
N ARG A 164 16.94 -4.32 3.76
CA ARG A 164 18.04 -3.56 4.38
C ARG A 164 18.71 -2.55 3.43
N ASN A 165 18.55 -2.74 2.12
CA ASN A 165 19.10 -1.88 1.08
C ASN A 165 18.10 -0.81 0.61
N CYS A 166 16.99 -0.65 1.34
CA CYS A 166 15.90 0.27 1.00
C CYS A 166 15.24 -0.05 -0.35
N ASN A 167 15.22 -1.33 -0.77
CA ASN A 167 14.45 -1.81 -1.91
C ASN A 167 13.15 -2.45 -1.45
N THR A 168 12.19 -2.51 -2.37
CA THR A 168 10.89 -3.13 -2.16
C THR A 168 10.44 -3.90 -3.40
N LYS A 169 9.66 -4.95 -3.20
CA LYS A 169 8.90 -5.64 -4.26
C LYS A 169 7.42 -5.27 -4.25
N VAL A 170 6.99 -4.41 -3.33
CA VAL A 170 5.60 -3.99 -3.24
C VAL A 170 5.49 -2.48 -3.03
N LEU A 171 4.46 -1.90 -3.61
CA LEU A 171 3.96 -0.58 -3.22
C LEU A 171 2.52 -0.76 -2.76
N VAL A 172 2.17 -0.15 -1.64
CA VAL A 172 0.80 -0.14 -1.13
C VAL A 172 0.32 1.29 -0.98
N ILE A 173 -0.82 1.61 -1.55
CA ILE A 173 -1.50 2.89 -1.34
C ILE A 173 -2.69 2.63 -0.43
N ASP A 174 -2.72 3.29 0.73
CA ASP A 174 -3.72 3.13 1.78
C ASP A 174 -4.76 4.25 1.68
N PHE A 175 -6.01 3.86 1.51
CA PHE A 175 -7.17 4.73 1.49
C PHE A 175 -8.08 4.41 2.67
N ASP A 176 -8.39 5.40 3.48
CA ASP A 176 -9.35 5.31 4.58
C ASP A 176 -10.30 6.53 4.59
N LYS A 177 -11.20 6.64 5.57
CA LYS A 177 -12.17 7.73 5.74
C LYS A 177 -13.27 7.78 4.68
N ALA A 178 -13.96 8.92 4.60
CA ALA A 178 -15.00 9.13 3.60
C ALA A 178 -14.42 9.08 2.18
N ASP A 179 -15.24 8.68 1.21
CA ASP A 179 -14.92 8.67 -0.24
C ASP A 179 -13.73 7.76 -0.64
N TRP A 180 -13.35 6.81 0.23
CA TRP A 180 -12.24 5.90 -0.08
C TRP A 180 -12.50 5.04 -1.32
N LYS A 181 -13.76 4.68 -1.62
CA LYS A 181 -14.10 3.87 -2.79
C LYS A 181 -13.86 4.62 -4.09
N GLU A 182 -14.31 5.85 -4.17
CA GLU A 182 -14.16 6.72 -5.32
C GLU A 182 -12.68 7.02 -5.58
N ALA A 183 -11.93 7.35 -4.53
CA ALA A 183 -10.50 7.61 -4.63
C ALA A 183 -9.70 6.36 -5.05
N THR A 184 -10.03 5.20 -4.48
CA THR A 184 -9.43 3.92 -4.85
C THR A 184 -9.69 3.59 -6.32
N ASN A 185 -10.95 3.67 -6.77
CA ASN A 185 -11.30 3.38 -8.16
C ASN A 185 -10.68 4.37 -9.15
N ALA A 186 -10.50 5.63 -8.78
CA ALA A 186 -9.81 6.60 -9.62
C ALA A 186 -8.35 6.19 -9.90
N VAL A 187 -7.62 5.76 -8.87
CA VAL A 187 -6.24 5.28 -9.04
C VAL A 187 -6.20 3.94 -9.77
N ARG A 188 -7.13 3.01 -9.46
CA ARG A 188 -7.27 1.74 -10.18
C ARG A 188 -7.47 1.97 -11.67
N LEU A 189 -8.38 2.88 -12.06
CA LEU A 189 -8.67 3.19 -13.46
C LEU A 189 -7.44 3.75 -14.20
N VAL A 190 -6.68 4.64 -13.57
CA VAL A 190 -5.42 5.15 -14.14
C VAL A 190 -4.43 4.03 -14.36
N ALA A 191 -4.24 3.16 -13.36
CA ALA A 191 -3.35 2.01 -13.48
C ALA A 191 -3.77 1.10 -14.65
N ILE A 192 -5.05 0.74 -14.76
CA ILE A 192 -5.58 -0.08 -15.86
C ILE A 192 -5.32 0.57 -17.22
N ARG A 193 -5.56 1.88 -17.37
CA ARG A 193 -5.29 2.62 -18.63
C ARG A 193 -3.81 2.60 -19.02
N ARG A 194 -2.92 2.46 -18.06
CA ARG A 194 -1.48 2.34 -18.26
C ARG A 194 -1.02 0.88 -18.43
N GLY A 195 -1.96 -0.08 -18.48
CA GLY A 195 -1.62 -1.52 -18.53
C GLY A 195 -0.98 -2.05 -17.26
N ILE A 196 -1.22 -1.39 -16.12
CA ILE A 196 -0.63 -1.73 -14.83
C ILE A 196 -1.69 -2.43 -13.98
N ASN A 197 -1.35 -3.60 -13.46
CA ASN A 197 -2.24 -4.32 -12.54
C ASN A 197 -2.26 -3.62 -11.16
N ALA A 198 -3.47 -3.29 -10.69
CA ALA A 198 -3.72 -2.68 -9.39
C ALA A 198 -4.62 -3.61 -8.57
N ALA A 199 -4.03 -4.38 -7.67
CA ALA A 199 -4.77 -5.31 -6.83
C ALA A 199 -5.35 -4.58 -5.62
N VAL A 200 -6.68 -4.50 -5.54
CA VAL A 200 -7.36 -3.78 -4.46
C VAL A 200 -7.84 -4.74 -3.39
N GLU A 201 -7.33 -4.56 -2.19
CA GLU A 201 -7.76 -5.24 -0.97
C GLU A 201 -8.71 -4.35 -0.17
N ARG A 202 -9.86 -4.88 0.25
CA ARG A 202 -10.63 -4.23 1.31
C ARG A 202 -9.86 -4.35 2.62
N SER A 203 -9.62 -3.23 3.29
CA SER A 203 -8.85 -3.22 4.53
C SER A 203 -9.47 -4.11 5.61
N ARG A 204 -8.68 -4.52 6.58
CA ARG A 204 -9.13 -5.39 7.68
C ARG A 204 -10.31 -4.80 8.47
N SER A 205 -10.41 -3.49 8.59
CA SER A 205 -11.52 -2.81 9.26
C SER A 205 -12.81 -2.75 8.42
N GLY A 206 -12.72 -3.00 7.11
CA GLY A 206 -13.82 -2.82 6.16
C GLY A 206 -14.08 -1.37 5.72
N ASN A 207 -13.47 -0.39 6.37
CA ASN A 207 -13.71 1.03 6.16
C ASN A 207 -12.63 1.73 5.33
N GLY A 208 -11.94 0.99 4.47
CA GLY A 208 -10.89 1.48 3.60
C GLY A 208 -10.41 0.40 2.65
N ALA A 209 -9.41 0.73 1.84
CA ALA A 209 -8.79 -0.18 0.90
C ALA A 209 -7.28 0.06 0.79
N HIS A 210 -6.57 -1.00 0.48
CA HIS A 210 -5.18 -0.96 0.08
C HIS A 210 -5.09 -1.29 -1.40
N ILE A 211 -4.42 -0.45 -2.20
CA ILE A 211 -4.05 -0.82 -3.56
C ILE A 211 -2.63 -1.38 -3.52
N TRP A 212 -2.48 -2.63 -3.91
CA TRP A 212 -1.22 -3.33 -3.98
C TRP A 212 -0.69 -3.32 -5.41
N PHE A 213 0.58 -2.95 -5.56
CA PHE A 213 1.37 -3.07 -6.79
C PHE A 213 2.54 -3.99 -6.49
N PHE A 214 2.68 -5.06 -7.28
CA PHE A 214 3.71 -6.07 -7.09
C PHE A 214 4.76 -5.93 -8.18
N PHE A 215 6.00 -5.74 -7.80
CA PHE A 215 7.12 -5.59 -8.75
C PHE A 215 7.79 -6.93 -9.03
N LEU A 216 8.15 -7.16 -10.29
CA LEU A 216 8.81 -8.38 -10.73
C LEU A 216 10.18 -8.54 -10.02
N GLU A 217 10.98 -7.48 -10.02
CA GLU A 217 12.24 -7.37 -9.29
C GLU A 217 12.22 -6.29 -8.22
N PRO A 218 13.11 -6.37 -7.21
CA PRO A 218 13.22 -5.30 -6.23
C PRO A 218 13.59 -3.97 -6.88
N ILE A 219 12.86 -2.90 -6.53
CA ILE A 219 13.16 -1.53 -6.94
C ILE A 219 13.43 -0.66 -5.71
N SER A 220 14.10 0.48 -5.90
CA SER A 220 14.35 1.39 -4.78
C SER A 220 13.04 1.95 -4.21
N ALA A 221 12.98 2.17 -2.90
CA ALA A 221 11.86 2.82 -2.25
C ALA A 221 11.50 4.16 -2.89
N LYS A 222 12.52 4.90 -3.35
CA LYS A 222 12.35 6.17 -4.08
C LYS A 222 11.54 5.95 -5.35
N ALA A 223 11.96 5.01 -6.23
CA ALA A 223 11.28 4.73 -7.49
C ALA A 223 9.83 4.23 -7.25
N ALA A 224 9.61 3.35 -6.25
CA ALA A 224 8.28 2.89 -5.90
C ALA A 224 7.35 4.06 -5.48
N ARG A 225 7.86 5.01 -4.70
CA ARG A 225 7.11 6.21 -4.27
C ARG A 225 6.80 7.14 -5.43
N GLU A 226 7.78 7.37 -6.31
CA GLU A 226 7.60 8.19 -7.52
C GLU A 226 6.54 7.59 -8.44
N PHE A 227 6.60 6.28 -8.67
CA PHE A 227 5.59 5.53 -9.40
C PHE A 227 4.18 5.73 -8.81
N GLY A 228 4.01 5.53 -7.49
CA GLY A 228 2.73 5.74 -6.82
C GLY A 228 2.25 7.19 -6.88
N SER A 229 3.16 8.17 -6.73
CA SER A 229 2.85 9.59 -6.87
C SER A 229 2.37 9.95 -8.26
N CYS A 230 2.96 9.39 -9.32
CA CYS A 230 2.49 9.58 -10.69
C CYS A 230 1.04 9.11 -10.86
N LEU A 231 0.70 7.91 -10.37
CA LEU A 231 -0.65 7.36 -10.46
C LEU A 231 -1.68 8.22 -9.70
N ILE A 232 -1.35 8.64 -8.47
CA ILE A 232 -2.25 9.49 -7.65
C ILE A 232 -2.42 10.86 -8.31
N THR A 233 -1.35 11.46 -8.81
CA THR A 233 -1.39 12.77 -9.46
C THR A 233 -2.24 12.73 -10.73
N GLU A 234 -2.07 11.69 -11.55
CA GLU A 234 -2.87 11.50 -12.76
C GLU A 234 -4.35 11.25 -12.41
N ALA A 235 -4.63 10.43 -11.39
CA ALA A 235 -5.98 10.21 -10.92
C ALA A 235 -6.66 11.50 -10.43
N ALA A 236 -5.93 12.34 -9.69
CA ALA A 236 -6.41 13.64 -9.24
C ALA A 236 -6.68 14.61 -10.41
N ALA A 237 -5.83 14.59 -11.43
CA ALA A 237 -6.02 15.44 -12.63
C ALA A 237 -7.26 15.05 -13.43
N HIS A 238 -7.58 13.75 -13.51
CA HIS A 238 -8.76 13.26 -14.23
C HIS A 238 -10.07 13.35 -13.44
N ASN A 239 -10.01 13.43 -12.12
CA ASN A 239 -11.18 13.42 -11.23
C ASN A 239 -11.19 14.66 -10.32
N LYS A 240 -11.52 15.81 -10.88
CA LYS A 240 -11.54 17.11 -10.16
C LYS A 240 -12.50 17.16 -8.97
N THR A 241 -13.48 16.27 -8.91
CA THR A 241 -14.47 16.17 -7.84
C THR A 241 -13.96 15.35 -6.64
N ILE A 242 -12.91 14.53 -6.83
CA ILE A 242 -12.35 13.70 -5.77
C ILE A 242 -11.29 14.51 -5.03
N THR A 243 -11.50 14.74 -3.75
CA THR A 243 -10.57 15.50 -2.91
C THR A 243 -9.34 14.73 -2.50
N PHE A 244 -9.33 13.39 -2.69
CA PHE A 244 -8.30 12.48 -2.17
C PHE A 244 -8.03 12.63 -0.67
N GLU A 245 -8.99 13.15 0.10
CA GLU A 245 -8.88 13.21 1.57
C GLU A 245 -8.84 11.81 2.20
N ALA A 246 -9.38 10.81 1.48
CA ALA A 246 -9.29 9.41 1.84
C ALA A 246 -7.88 8.82 1.71
N PHE A 247 -6.98 9.44 0.93
CA PHE A 247 -5.58 8.99 0.86
C PHE A 247 -4.91 9.22 2.22
N ASP A 248 -4.55 8.13 2.91
CA ASP A 248 -3.85 8.19 4.19
C ASP A 248 -2.34 8.23 3.98
N ARG A 249 -1.82 7.20 3.33
CA ARG A 249 -0.38 7.05 3.13
C ARG A 249 -0.06 6.09 1.98
N MET A 250 1.22 6.07 1.64
CA MET A 250 1.82 5.15 0.69
C MET A 250 2.98 4.41 1.38
N LEU A 251 3.09 3.13 1.15
CA LEU A 251 4.13 2.28 1.72
C LEU A 251 4.97 1.65 0.60
N PRO A 252 6.29 1.87 0.60
CA PRO A 252 7.10 2.52 1.63
C PRO A 252 6.80 4.01 1.77
N ALA A 253 6.68 4.50 3.03
CA ALA A 253 6.42 5.91 3.30
C ALA A 253 7.70 6.78 3.24
N GLN A 254 8.86 6.16 3.20
CA GLN A 254 10.17 6.82 3.19
C GLN A 254 11.11 6.15 2.20
N ALA A 255 12.03 6.92 1.63
CA ALA A 255 13.00 6.42 0.66
C ALA A 255 14.16 5.65 1.32
N THR A 256 14.43 5.90 2.59
CA THR A 256 15.51 5.27 3.35
C THR A 256 15.03 4.82 4.73
N ILE A 257 15.67 3.81 5.27
CA ILE A 257 15.45 3.35 6.65
C ILE A 257 16.51 4.00 7.54
N PRO A 258 16.14 4.64 8.66
CA PRO A 258 17.12 5.09 9.64
C PRO A 258 17.97 3.93 10.17
N ASP A 259 19.22 4.20 10.52
CA ASP A 259 20.14 3.19 11.09
C ASP A 259 19.47 2.43 12.26
N GLY A 260 19.50 1.10 12.18
CA GLY A 260 18.85 0.24 13.16
C GLY A 260 17.32 0.17 13.07
N GLY A 261 16.66 0.94 12.17
CA GLY A 261 15.21 0.91 11.99
C GLY A 261 14.71 -0.29 11.20
N PHE A 262 13.39 -0.55 11.27
CA PHE A 262 12.73 -1.59 10.46
C PHE A 262 12.02 -1.02 9.22
N GLY A 263 11.79 0.29 9.17
CA GLY A 263 10.92 0.93 8.20
C GLY A 263 9.43 0.82 8.57
N ASN A 264 8.59 1.15 7.60
CA ASN A 264 7.14 1.04 7.76
C ASN A 264 6.65 -0.39 7.53
N LEU A 265 5.58 -0.75 8.21
CA LEU A 265 4.94 -2.05 8.02
C LEU A 265 3.50 -1.89 7.51
N ILE A 266 3.02 -2.91 6.81
CA ILE A 266 1.63 -3.11 6.42
C ILE A 266 1.11 -4.40 7.03
N ALA A 267 -0.15 -4.42 7.47
CA ALA A 267 -0.83 -5.66 7.81
C ALA A 267 -0.96 -6.53 6.56
N LEU A 268 -0.68 -7.82 6.69
CA LEU A 268 -0.86 -8.75 5.58
C LEU A 268 -2.34 -9.02 5.34
N PRO A 269 -2.77 -9.19 4.08
CA PRO A 269 -4.13 -9.60 3.74
C PRO A 269 -4.42 -11.05 4.17
N PHE A 270 -5.68 -11.44 4.09
CA PHE A 270 -6.17 -12.78 4.44
C PHE A 270 -6.17 -13.11 5.93
N GLN A 271 -6.24 -12.10 6.79
CA GLN A 271 -6.43 -12.34 8.21
C GLN A 271 -7.80 -13.00 8.45
N GLY A 272 -7.81 -14.23 8.97
CA GLY A 272 -8.97 -15.11 8.94
C GLY A 272 -10.20 -14.57 9.67
N LYS A 273 -10.06 -13.85 10.78
CA LYS A 273 -11.20 -13.22 11.47
C LYS A 273 -11.85 -12.16 10.58
N ALA A 274 -11.06 -11.29 9.96
CA ALA A 274 -11.54 -10.26 9.05
C ALA A 274 -12.12 -10.85 7.76
N GLN A 275 -11.54 -11.95 7.24
CA GLN A 275 -12.08 -12.64 6.06
C GLN A 275 -13.50 -13.15 6.28
N ARG A 276 -13.80 -13.69 7.48
CA ARG A 276 -15.15 -14.11 7.82
C ARG A 276 -16.18 -12.98 7.82
N GLU A 277 -15.72 -11.75 7.94
CA GLU A 277 -16.51 -10.52 7.86
C GLU A 277 -16.51 -9.90 6.44
N GLY A 278 -15.89 -10.55 5.47
CA GLY A 278 -15.73 -10.06 4.09
C GLY A 278 -14.67 -8.98 3.93
N ASN A 279 -13.76 -8.83 4.91
CA ASN A 279 -12.66 -7.87 4.94
C ASN A 279 -11.32 -8.57 4.76
N SER A 280 -10.23 -7.82 4.59
CA SER A 280 -8.88 -8.36 4.32
C SER A 280 -8.86 -9.31 3.12
N VAL A 281 -9.60 -8.95 2.08
CA VAL A 281 -9.81 -9.72 0.83
C VAL A 281 -9.70 -8.81 -0.37
N PHE A 282 -9.28 -9.35 -1.51
CA PHE A 282 -9.24 -8.64 -2.78
C PHE A 282 -10.64 -8.51 -3.37
N VAL A 283 -10.89 -7.36 -4.00
CA VAL A 283 -12.21 -6.93 -4.46
C VAL A 283 -12.18 -6.38 -5.88
N ASP A 284 -13.30 -6.54 -6.58
CA ASP A 284 -13.55 -5.96 -7.91
C ASP A 284 -13.81 -4.45 -7.86
N GLU A 285 -14.19 -3.85 -8.99
CA GLU A 285 -14.51 -2.43 -9.13
C GLU A 285 -15.77 -2.01 -8.37
N GLN A 286 -16.65 -2.94 -8.05
CA GLN A 286 -17.83 -2.74 -7.22
C GLN A 286 -17.55 -3.04 -5.75
N PHE A 287 -16.29 -3.30 -5.41
CA PHE A 287 -15.84 -3.68 -4.07
C PHE A 287 -16.47 -4.98 -3.56
N LYS A 288 -16.86 -5.90 -4.46
CA LYS A 288 -17.27 -7.25 -4.10
C LYS A 288 -16.02 -8.14 -4.01
N PRO A 289 -15.90 -8.99 -2.99
CA PRO A 289 -14.80 -9.95 -2.91
C PRO A 289 -14.77 -10.88 -4.14
N PHE A 290 -13.58 -11.12 -4.70
CA PHE A 290 -13.42 -12.15 -5.70
C PHE A 290 -13.80 -13.51 -5.10
N PRO A 291 -14.55 -14.33 -5.82
CA PRO A 291 -15.03 -15.61 -5.29
C PRO A 291 -13.91 -16.58 -4.93
N ASP A 292 -12.85 -16.59 -5.71
CA ASP A 292 -11.61 -17.30 -5.42
C ASP A 292 -10.45 -16.32 -5.33
N GLN A 293 -10.04 -16.06 -4.10
CA GLN A 293 -8.97 -15.12 -3.79
C GLN A 293 -7.60 -15.62 -4.27
N TRP A 294 -7.40 -16.93 -4.25
CA TRP A 294 -6.14 -17.54 -4.67
C TRP A 294 -5.99 -17.52 -6.19
N LEU A 295 -7.07 -17.86 -6.90
CA LEU A 295 -7.10 -17.73 -8.35
C LEU A 295 -6.81 -16.29 -8.77
N TYR A 296 -7.47 -15.31 -8.14
CA TYR A 296 -7.20 -13.90 -8.41
C TYR A 296 -5.73 -13.55 -8.22
N LEU A 297 -5.14 -13.92 -7.07
CA LEU A 297 -3.73 -13.63 -6.78
C LEU A 297 -2.76 -14.32 -7.71
N SER A 298 -3.05 -15.55 -8.14
CA SER A 298 -2.18 -16.29 -9.07
C SER A 298 -2.15 -15.68 -10.48
N GLN A 299 -3.15 -14.86 -10.82
CA GLN A 299 -3.27 -14.16 -12.09
C GLN A 299 -2.77 -12.70 -12.04
N VAL A 300 -2.33 -12.24 -10.88
CA VAL A 300 -1.79 -10.89 -10.72
C VAL A 300 -0.49 -10.74 -11.53
N GLN A 301 -0.49 -9.78 -12.45
CA GLN A 301 0.69 -9.48 -13.24
C GLN A 301 1.69 -8.65 -12.45
N LEU A 302 2.93 -9.13 -12.40
CA LEU A 302 4.04 -8.42 -11.78
C LEU A 302 4.53 -7.30 -12.69
N ILE A 303 4.86 -6.17 -12.11
CA ILE A 303 5.25 -4.94 -12.81
C ILE A 303 6.76 -4.95 -13.02
N PRO A 304 7.25 -4.99 -14.28
CA PRO A 304 8.68 -4.88 -14.58
C PRO A 304 9.23 -3.50 -14.21
N ARG A 305 10.52 -3.42 -13.92
CA ARG A 305 11.21 -2.14 -13.63
C ARG A 305 11.10 -1.15 -14.79
N SER A 306 11.13 -1.63 -16.03
CA SER A 306 10.94 -0.78 -17.21
C SER A 306 9.61 -0.04 -17.18
N THR A 307 8.50 -0.73 -16.87
CA THR A 307 7.18 -0.09 -16.75
C THR A 307 7.16 0.99 -15.66
N VAL A 308 7.86 0.76 -14.55
CA VAL A 308 8.02 1.78 -13.50
C VAL A 308 8.77 3.00 -14.02
N GLN A 309 9.88 2.78 -14.74
CA GLN A 309 10.69 3.85 -15.32
C GLN A 309 9.92 4.62 -16.39
N ASP A 310 9.25 3.91 -17.30
CA ASP A 310 8.44 4.51 -18.37
C ASP A 310 7.34 5.42 -17.81
N LEU A 311 6.69 5.00 -16.71
CA LEU A 311 5.68 5.83 -16.05
C LEU A 311 6.29 7.07 -15.41
N ILE A 312 7.43 6.94 -14.74
CA ILE A 312 8.10 8.07 -14.06
C ILE A 312 8.65 9.06 -15.10
N GLU A 313 9.19 8.58 -16.21
CA GLU A 313 9.82 9.41 -17.24
C GLU A 313 8.83 9.95 -18.29
N ALA A 314 7.56 9.52 -18.24
CA ALA A 314 6.55 9.96 -19.20
C ALA A 314 6.37 11.49 -19.15
N PRO A 315 6.23 12.16 -20.32
CA PRO A 315 6.00 13.61 -20.37
C PRO A 315 4.76 14.01 -19.55
N GLY A 316 4.92 14.91 -18.61
CA GLY A 316 3.88 15.35 -17.68
C GLY A 316 3.77 14.53 -16.39
N ASN A 317 4.45 13.38 -16.29
CA ASN A 317 4.48 12.54 -15.08
C ASN A 317 5.83 12.64 -14.34
N ASN A 318 6.83 13.36 -14.90
CA ASN A 318 8.15 13.41 -14.30
C ASN A 318 8.10 14.12 -12.93
N PRO A 319 8.09 13.40 -11.80
CA PRO A 319 8.16 14.00 -10.47
C PRO A 319 9.54 14.61 -10.18
N HIS A 320 10.47 14.44 -11.11
CA HIS A 320 11.77 15.07 -11.11
C HIS A 320 11.91 15.83 -12.43
N GLY A 321 11.60 17.10 -12.46
CA GLY A 321 12.12 17.98 -13.50
C GLY A 321 13.62 17.75 -13.68
N PRO A 322 14.24 18.17 -14.81
CA PRO A 322 15.63 17.86 -15.14
C PRO A 322 16.48 18.03 -13.89
N ALA A 323 17.19 16.98 -13.51
CA ALA A 323 17.94 16.90 -12.27
C ALA A 323 18.72 18.18 -12.03
N THR A 324 18.16 19.06 -11.23
CA THR A 324 18.93 20.14 -10.64
C THR A 324 19.89 19.43 -9.70
N THR A 325 21.10 19.22 -10.18
CA THR A 325 22.22 18.78 -9.37
C THR A 325 22.21 19.66 -8.12
N THR A 326 21.77 19.10 -7.01
CA THR A 326 21.91 19.71 -5.70
C THR A 326 23.40 19.78 -5.46
N VAL A 327 24.01 20.90 -5.84
CA VAL A 327 25.34 21.26 -5.40
C VAL A 327 25.24 21.29 -3.88
N ALA A 328 25.85 20.30 -3.24
CA ALA A 328 25.98 20.24 -1.80
C ALA A 328 26.69 21.53 -1.34
N ASN A 329 25.92 22.49 -0.87
CA ASN A 329 26.44 23.72 -0.34
C ASN A 329 27.04 23.43 1.03
N LYS A 330 28.31 23.03 1.04
CA LYS A 330 29.14 22.94 2.25
C LYS A 330 29.18 24.32 2.91
N GLY A 331 28.47 24.43 4.01
CA GLY A 331 28.81 25.28 5.13
C GLY A 331 28.62 26.77 4.97
N LYS A 332 27.49 27.31 5.39
CA LYS A 332 27.46 28.52 6.19
C LYS A 332 26.40 28.37 7.29
N ARG A 333 26.86 28.37 8.53
CA ARG A 333 26.00 28.45 9.72
C ARG A 333 25.35 29.84 9.74
N TYR A 334 24.07 29.89 9.42
CA TYR A 334 23.25 31.08 9.68
C TYR A 334 22.48 30.86 10.99
N ALA A 335 22.80 31.63 12.00
CA ALA A 335 21.95 31.82 13.17
C ALA A 335 20.64 32.46 12.66
N GLN A 336 19.54 31.67 12.59
CA GLN A 336 18.26 32.24 12.21
C GLN A 336 17.66 33.00 13.39
N ARG A 337 17.62 34.31 13.27
CA ARG A 337 16.66 35.14 14.00
C ARG A 337 15.25 34.74 13.55
N PRO A 338 14.22 34.87 14.40
CA PRO A 338 12.83 34.64 13.96
C PRO A 338 12.56 35.52 12.76
N ARG A 339 12.30 34.92 11.59
CA ARG A 339 12.02 35.65 10.36
C ARG A 339 10.74 36.44 10.56
N LYS A 340 10.82 37.77 10.44
CA LYS A 340 9.61 38.57 10.17
C LYS A 340 8.99 38.02 8.88
N ARG A 341 7.75 37.62 8.91
CA ARG A 341 6.99 37.25 7.70
C ARG A 341 7.07 38.43 6.74
N LEU A 342 7.40 38.16 5.49
CA LEU A 342 7.34 39.17 4.45
C LEU A 342 5.86 39.52 4.25
N PRO A 343 5.49 40.81 4.21
CA PRO A 343 4.13 41.21 3.93
C PRO A 343 3.80 40.78 2.49
N LEU A 344 2.90 39.77 2.36
CA LEU A 344 2.38 39.36 1.06
C LEU A 344 1.32 40.37 0.62
N THR A 345 1.23 40.60 -0.66
CA THR A 345 0.26 41.46 -1.31
C THR A 345 -0.55 40.66 -2.32
N SER A 346 -1.67 41.21 -2.76
CA SER A 346 -2.48 40.58 -3.82
C SER A 346 -1.72 40.38 -5.15
N ARG A 347 -0.56 40.97 -5.34
CA ARG A 347 0.30 40.79 -6.51
C ARG A 347 1.19 39.54 -6.42
N ASP A 348 1.32 38.98 -5.23
CA ASP A 348 2.15 37.80 -4.98
C ASP A 348 1.47 36.50 -5.39
N PHE A 349 0.14 36.54 -5.59
CA PHE A 349 -0.69 35.44 -6.03
C PHE A 349 -1.47 35.79 -7.29
N PRO A 350 -1.76 34.82 -8.16
CA PRO A 350 -2.72 35.04 -9.26
C PRO A 350 -4.14 35.17 -8.67
N SER A 351 -5.05 35.76 -9.45
CA SER A 351 -6.49 35.89 -9.08
C SER A 351 -7.18 34.56 -8.79
N SER A 352 -6.63 33.47 -9.30
CA SER A 352 -7.02 32.07 -9.01
C SER A 352 -5.78 31.22 -8.95
N LEU A 353 -5.49 30.64 -7.78
CA LEU A 353 -4.35 29.76 -7.58
C LEU A 353 -4.75 28.32 -7.82
N PRO A 354 -4.31 27.67 -8.92
CA PRO A 354 -4.57 26.27 -9.14
C PRO A 354 -3.73 25.44 -8.16
N VAL A 355 -4.37 24.56 -7.41
CA VAL A 355 -3.72 23.63 -6.49
C VAL A 355 -4.12 22.20 -6.87
N ILE A 356 -3.14 21.36 -7.18
CA ILE A 356 -3.35 19.94 -7.41
C ILE A 356 -3.19 19.23 -6.07
N GLN A 357 -4.25 18.61 -5.62
CA GLN A 357 -4.21 17.81 -4.40
C GLN A 357 -4.03 16.33 -4.78
N ALA A 358 -2.88 15.77 -4.42
CA ALA A 358 -2.52 14.36 -4.64
C ALA A 358 -1.91 13.76 -3.36
N ASP A 359 -0.76 13.14 -3.42
CA ASP A 359 0.03 12.74 -2.24
C ASP A 359 0.51 13.95 -1.42
N MET A 360 0.71 15.08 -2.11
CA MET A 360 0.98 16.40 -1.54
C MET A 360 0.02 17.44 -2.17
N LEU A 361 0.14 18.70 -1.77
CA LEU A 361 -0.46 19.85 -2.45
C LEU A 361 0.60 20.40 -3.40
N TYR A 362 0.31 20.40 -4.69
CA TYR A 362 1.19 20.92 -5.74
C TYR A 362 0.67 22.26 -6.23
N ILE A 363 1.50 23.28 -6.11
CA ILE A 363 1.19 24.66 -6.49
C ILE A 363 2.17 25.09 -7.59
N PRO A 364 1.71 25.51 -8.79
CA PRO A 364 2.59 25.88 -9.87
C PRO A 364 3.54 27.02 -9.48
N GLU A 365 4.84 26.78 -9.54
CA GLU A 365 5.87 27.73 -9.16
C GLU A 365 5.78 29.03 -9.98
N LYS A 366 5.54 28.91 -11.28
CA LYS A 366 5.43 30.04 -12.22
C LYS A 366 4.28 31.00 -11.90
N SER A 367 3.30 30.55 -11.13
CA SER A 367 2.13 31.35 -10.74
C SER A 367 2.37 32.15 -9.44
N LEU A 368 3.53 32.01 -8.82
CA LEU A 368 3.84 32.57 -7.52
C LEU A 368 5.02 33.52 -7.58
N SER A 369 4.95 34.62 -6.86
CA SER A 369 6.14 35.43 -6.59
C SER A 369 7.15 34.65 -5.74
N PRO A 370 8.45 35.02 -5.75
CA PRO A 370 9.42 34.40 -4.87
C PRO A 370 9.06 34.50 -3.38
N ALA A 371 8.38 35.57 -2.98
CA ALA A 371 7.89 35.77 -1.62
C ALA A 371 6.78 34.77 -1.27
N ALA A 372 5.80 34.59 -2.16
CA ALA A 372 4.72 33.61 -2.00
C ALA A 372 5.26 32.19 -1.95
N GLN A 373 6.21 31.82 -2.81
CA GLN A 373 6.88 30.51 -2.76
C GLN A 373 7.53 30.26 -1.40
N MET A 374 8.22 31.26 -0.87
CA MET A 374 8.91 31.16 0.43
C MET A 374 7.90 30.98 1.57
N GLU A 375 6.81 31.72 1.58
CA GLU A 375 5.77 31.63 2.63
C GLU A 375 5.00 30.29 2.53
N ILE A 376 4.66 29.82 1.32
CA ILE A 376 4.05 28.50 1.11
C ILE A 376 4.96 27.39 1.62
N ARG A 377 6.24 27.41 1.28
CA ARG A 377 7.21 26.43 1.81
C ARG A 377 7.35 26.52 3.33
N GLY A 378 7.23 27.73 3.88
CA GLY A 378 7.22 27.98 5.31
C GLY A 378 6.08 27.27 6.05
N LEU A 379 4.94 27.00 5.39
CA LEU A 379 3.83 26.23 5.99
C LEU A 379 4.22 24.79 6.29
N ALA A 380 5.14 24.23 5.51
CA ALA A 380 5.64 22.87 5.67
C ALA A 380 6.92 22.78 6.53
N THR A 381 7.36 23.90 7.11
CA THR A 381 8.60 24.00 7.90
C THR A 381 8.25 24.18 9.38
N PHE A 382 8.76 23.31 10.24
CA PHE A 382 8.49 23.35 11.68
C PHE A 382 9.72 23.03 12.52
N ALA A 383 9.67 23.45 13.79
CA ALA A 383 10.74 23.19 14.75
C ALA A 383 10.91 21.66 15.00
N ASN A 384 12.14 21.17 14.91
CA ASN A 384 12.43 19.76 15.16
C ASN A 384 12.37 19.43 16.66
N PRO A 385 11.37 18.69 17.13
CA PRO A 385 11.23 18.36 18.55
C PRO A 385 12.44 17.60 19.11
N ALA A 386 13.10 16.77 18.28
CA ALA A 386 14.27 16.01 18.69
C ALA A 386 15.49 16.91 18.94
N PHE A 387 15.64 17.98 18.15
CA PHE A 387 16.69 18.98 18.37
C PHE A 387 16.48 19.68 19.72
N TYR A 388 15.29 20.24 19.94
CA TYR A 388 15.01 21.03 21.14
C TYR A 388 14.96 20.16 22.41
N ARG A 389 14.54 18.90 22.32
CA ARG A 389 14.62 17.95 23.43
C ARG A 389 16.07 17.63 23.78
N ALA A 390 16.93 17.37 22.79
CA ALA A 390 18.34 17.12 23.04
C ALA A 390 19.01 18.37 23.63
N GLN A 391 18.68 19.56 23.13
CA GLN A 391 19.19 20.83 23.66
C GLN A 391 18.76 21.05 25.11
N SER A 392 17.49 20.82 25.45
CA SER A 392 17.00 20.99 26.83
C SER A 392 17.58 19.98 27.82
N MET A 393 18.00 18.80 27.32
CA MET A 393 18.65 17.76 28.10
C MET A 393 20.19 17.86 28.08
N HIS A 394 20.76 18.94 27.54
CA HIS A 394 22.21 19.14 27.35
C HIS A 394 22.89 17.99 26.60
N GLN A 395 22.15 17.30 25.73
CA GLN A 395 22.65 16.23 24.86
C GLN A 395 23.16 16.78 23.53
N SER A 396 23.97 15.97 22.83
CA SER A 396 24.48 16.34 21.51
C SER A 396 23.33 16.58 20.52
N VAL A 397 23.35 17.73 19.86
CA VAL A 397 22.45 18.09 18.75
C VAL A 397 23.08 17.81 17.38
N PHE A 398 24.24 17.16 17.37
CA PHE A 398 24.92 16.80 16.13
C PHE A 398 24.04 15.89 15.26
N GLY A 399 23.95 16.20 13.97
CA GLY A 399 23.09 15.47 13.03
C GLY A 399 21.58 15.72 13.15
N LYS A 400 21.15 16.55 14.12
CA LYS A 400 19.72 16.92 14.25
C LYS A 400 19.52 18.34 13.67
N PRO A 401 18.82 18.50 12.55
CA PRO A 401 18.51 19.83 12.03
C PRO A 401 17.57 20.57 12.99
N ARG A 402 17.71 21.87 13.06
CA ARG A 402 16.88 22.74 13.93
C ARG A 402 15.44 22.83 13.46
N LEU A 403 15.27 22.80 12.14
CA LEU A 403 13.99 22.86 11.44
C LEU A 403 13.88 21.61 10.57
N ILE A 404 12.67 21.09 10.47
CA ILE A 404 12.28 20.08 9.50
C ILE A 404 11.52 20.81 8.41
N ASP A 405 12.00 20.75 7.17
CA ASP A 405 11.33 21.25 5.98
C ASP A 405 10.79 20.05 5.19
N LEU A 406 9.49 19.98 5.07
CA LEU A 406 8.77 18.95 4.31
C LEU A 406 8.30 19.46 2.95
N SER A 407 8.67 20.69 2.56
CA SER A 407 8.39 21.21 1.24
C SER A 407 9.38 20.66 0.22
N GLU A 408 8.92 20.46 -0.99
CA GLU A 408 9.74 20.00 -2.11
C GLU A 408 9.45 20.87 -3.34
N LEU A 409 10.44 21.01 -4.22
CA LEU A 409 10.22 21.54 -5.57
C LEU A 409 10.17 20.33 -6.52
N ARG A 410 9.04 20.14 -7.18
CA ARG A 410 8.81 19.04 -8.13
C ARG A 410 8.14 19.56 -9.38
N ASP A 411 8.74 19.34 -10.54
CA ASP A 411 8.18 19.61 -11.87
C ASP A 411 7.60 21.02 -12.04
N GLY A 412 8.31 22.02 -11.55
CA GLY A 412 7.85 23.39 -11.59
C GLY A 412 6.68 23.68 -10.64
N HIS A 413 6.51 22.85 -9.61
CA HIS A 413 5.54 23.04 -8.54
C HIS A 413 6.23 23.10 -7.18
N VAL A 414 5.71 23.96 -6.31
CA VAL A 414 5.97 23.90 -4.88
C VAL A 414 5.05 22.84 -4.30
N ALA A 415 5.61 21.74 -3.78
CA ALA A 415 4.86 20.66 -3.14
C ALA A 415 4.96 20.77 -1.62
N ILE A 416 3.82 20.76 -0.93
CA ILE A 416 3.72 20.79 0.53
C ILE A 416 2.79 19.68 1.02
N PRO A 417 2.99 19.16 2.25
CA PRO A 417 2.11 18.15 2.83
C PRO A 417 0.65 18.57 2.84
N ARG A 418 -0.27 17.64 2.58
CA ARG A 418 -1.72 17.87 2.55
C ARG A 418 -2.28 18.47 3.85
N GLY A 419 -1.66 18.16 4.99
CA GLY A 419 -2.01 18.76 6.27
C GLY A 419 -1.87 20.29 6.32
N CYS A 420 -1.18 20.90 5.35
CA CYS A 420 -1.03 22.36 5.23
C CYS A 420 -2.19 23.03 4.47
N LYS A 421 -3.21 22.29 3.97
CA LYS A 421 -4.29 22.80 3.14
C LYS A 421 -5.00 24.02 3.78
N THR A 422 -5.50 23.88 4.99
CA THR A 422 -6.19 24.97 5.69
C THR A 422 -5.31 26.20 5.93
N GLN A 423 -4.02 25.98 6.14
CA GLN A 423 -3.05 27.06 6.30
C GLN A 423 -2.75 27.75 4.96
N LEU A 424 -2.67 26.98 3.87
CA LEU A 424 -2.53 27.49 2.52
C LEU A 424 -3.75 28.35 2.13
N GLU A 425 -4.96 27.86 2.36
CA GLU A 425 -6.22 28.59 2.11
C GLU A 425 -6.24 29.94 2.84
N ARG A 426 -5.84 29.95 4.12
CA ARG A 426 -5.73 31.19 4.91
C ARG A 426 -4.62 32.14 4.46
N LEU A 427 -3.58 31.59 3.81
CA LEU A 427 -2.47 32.41 3.31
C LEU A 427 -2.84 33.16 2.03
N VAL A 428 -3.72 32.54 1.22
CA VAL A 428 -4.13 33.05 -0.11
C VAL A 428 -5.36 33.97 0.00
N GLN A 429 -6.16 33.88 1.06
CA GLN A 429 -7.27 34.79 1.38
C GLN A 429 -6.74 36.15 1.83
#